data_0b292624722267f7df69b3e6eee4ae5c
#
_entry.id   0b292624722267f7df69b3e6eee4ae5c
#
_cell.length_a   1.000
_cell.length_b   1.000
_cell.length_c   1.000
_cell.angle_alpha   90.00
_cell.angle_beta   90.00
_cell.angle_gamma   90.00
#
_symmetry.space_group_name_H-M   'P 1'
#
loop_
_entity.id
_entity.type
_entity.pdbx_description
1 polymer ?
#
loop_
_entity_poly.entity_id
_entity_poly.type
_entity_poly.pdbx_seq_one_letter_code
_entity_poly.pdbx_strand_id
1 'polypeptide(L)'
;MNQIEELLKRVLTSLLVDMVISGARGGSDFIKIKVRPVMIRDSLYFQVSRYTDKQVFHENMMAEDALEALSGWILHDFRQAQIRTQDEMVTVLVSKKGKATIKSKKAACMETQNLEHNRKKQYIIEEGTAVPFMIDLGVMTESGKIIRTRYDKYRQINRFLEFIEDILPELPTDRTVHIIDFGCGKSYLTFAMYYYLKVLKHYDIRITGLDLKQKVIEDCQALADRYGYDGLQFLCGDIADYNGTDEVDMVVTLHACDTATDYALYKAVKWHASVILSVPCCQHELNRKMKCETLTGAFQYGLIKERTAALMTDAMRGQLLEMQGYKTQLLEFIDMEHTPKNILIRGVKSKGLLPKAARKQQMENYQKCRDFFGAELTLEKLFKEMEGEMAYEQN
;
A
#
# COMPACT_ATOMS: atom_id res chain seq x y z
N MET A 1 -26.89 -35.04 -21.38
CA MET A 1 -25.81 -34.16 -20.89
C MET A 1 -26.44 -33.05 -20.09
N ASN A 2 -25.93 -32.72 -18.91
CA ASN A 2 -26.52 -31.72 -18.02
C ASN A 2 -26.11 -30.31 -18.51
N GLN A 3 -27.01 -29.33 -18.41
CA GLN A 3 -26.73 -27.92 -18.80
C GLN A 3 -25.45 -27.35 -18.19
N ILE A 4 -25.04 -27.82 -16.99
CA ILE A 4 -23.80 -27.43 -16.34
C ILE A 4 -22.60 -28.03 -17.05
N GLU A 5 -22.65 -29.28 -17.47
CA GLU A 5 -21.56 -29.93 -18.21
C GLU A 5 -21.34 -29.26 -19.58
N GLU A 6 -22.41 -28.88 -20.28
CA GLU A 6 -22.31 -28.15 -21.53
C GLU A 6 -21.68 -26.76 -21.33
N LEU A 7 -22.08 -26.05 -20.27
CA LEU A 7 -21.48 -24.77 -19.90
C LEU A 7 -19.99 -24.95 -19.58
N LEU A 8 -19.63 -25.91 -18.73
CA LEU A 8 -18.25 -26.15 -18.32
C LEU A 8 -17.36 -26.54 -19.52
N LYS A 9 -17.82 -27.39 -20.43
CA LYS A 9 -17.09 -27.70 -21.68
C LYS A 9 -16.79 -26.48 -22.52
N ARG A 10 -17.71 -25.53 -22.55
CA ARG A 10 -17.55 -24.26 -23.29
C ARG A 10 -16.57 -23.29 -22.63
N VAL A 11 -16.55 -23.23 -21.30
CA VAL A 11 -15.78 -22.21 -20.57
C VAL A 11 -14.42 -22.70 -20.07
N LEU A 12 -14.18 -24.02 -19.95
CA LEU A 12 -12.88 -24.58 -19.57
C LEU A 12 -11.89 -24.53 -20.75
N THR A 13 -11.49 -23.33 -21.10
CA THR A 13 -10.55 -23.03 -22.19
C THR A 13 -9.55 -21.99 -21.73
N SER A 14 -8.60 -21.63 -22.57
CA SER A 14 -7.66 -20.51 -22.30
C SER A 14 -8.35 -19.15 -22.17
N LEU A 15 -9.63 -19.04 -22.56
CA LEU A 15 -10.43 -17.81 -22.40
C LEU A 15 -11.06 -17.66 -21.01
N LEU A 16 -11.02 -18.70 -20.17
CA LEU A 16 -11.47 -18.61 -18.78
C LEU A 16 -10.58 -17.64 -18.01
N VAL A 17 -11.15 -16.61 -17.40
CA VAL A 17 -10.44 -15.69 -16.50
C VAL A 17 -10.36 -16.27 -15.11
N ASP A 18 -11.50 -16.55 -14.50
CA ASP A 18 -11.62 -17.30 -13.26
C ASP A 18 -13.03 -17.88 -13.08
N MET A 19 -13.12 -18.80 -12.12
CA MET A 19 -14.40 -19.33 -11.66
C MET A 19 -14.38 -19.39 -10.12
N VAL A 20 -15.48 -18.96 -9.50
CA VAL A 20 -15.68 -19.05 -8.06
C VAL A 20 -16.96 -19.82 -7.79
N ILE A 21 -16.84 -20.96 -7.12
CA ILE A 21 -17.97 -21.79 -6.68
C ILE A 21 -18.12 -21.52 -5.18
N SER A 22 -19.34 -21.18 -4.75
CA SER A 22 -19.61 -20.77 -3.36
C SER A 22 -21.06 -21.08 -2.95
N GLY A 23 -21.39 -20.76 -1.68
CA GLY A 23 -22.68 -21.13 -1.13
C GLY A 23 -22.76 -22.61 -0.82
N ALA A 24 -21.79 -23.14 -0.08
CA ALA A 24 -21.73 -24.54 0.33
C ALA A 24 -23.05 -25.02 0.95
N ARG A 25 -23.43 -26.26 0.63
CA ARG A 25 -24.55 -26.96 1.24
C ARG A 25 -24.09 -27.63 2.52
N GLY A 26 -25.00 -27.91 3.44
CA GLY A 26 -24.68 -28.67 4.65
C GLY A 26 -24.13 -30.06 4.27
N GLY A 27 -22.92 -30.39 4.76
CA GLY A 27 -22.21 -31.62 4.42
C GLY A 27 -21.06 -31.45 3.43
N SER A 28 -20.86 -30.28 2.84
CA SER A 28 -19.67 -30.01 2.04
C SER A 28 -18.43 -29.77 2.92
N ASP A 29 -17.32 -30.41 2.59
CA ASP A 29 -16.03 -30.24 3.25
C ASP A 29 -15.39 -28.88 2.92
N PHE A 30 -15.88 -28.21 1.87
CA PHE A 30 -15.32 -26.95 1.36
C PHE A 30 -16.32 -25.81 1.43
N ILE A 31 -15.85 -24.63 1.85
CA ILE A 31 -16.65 -23.39 1.90
C ILE A 31 -16.69 -22.66 0.57
N LYS A 32 -15.63 -22.85 -0.25
CA LYS A 32 -15.47 -22.19 -1.54
C LYS A 32 -14.44 -22.92 -2.39
N ILE A 33 -14.63 -22.89 -3.73
CA ILE A 33 -13.66 -23.38 -4.71
C ILE A 33 -13.36 -22.25 -5.69
N LYS A 34 -12.07 -22.03 -6.00
CA LYS A 34 -11.62 -21.13 -7.06
C LYS A 34 -10.91 -21.91 -8.14
N VAL A 35 -11.14 -21.55 -9.40
CA VAL A 35 -10.51 -22.17 -10.57
C VAL A 35 -9.94 -21.08 -11.45
N ARG A 36 -8.74 -21.29 -11.96
CA ARG A 36 -8.12 -20.46 -13.00
C ARG A 36 -7.35 -21.32 -13.98
N PRO A 37 -7.26 -20.95 -15.26
CA PRO A 37 -6.39 -21.62 -16.19
C PRO A 37 -4.92 -21.27 -15.90
N VAL A 38 -4.04 -22.25 -16.14
CA VAL A 38 -2.59 -22.13 -16.01
C VAL A 38 -1.90 -22.94 -17.09
N MET A 39 -0.80 -22.44 -17.64
CA MET A 39 0.05 -23.19 -18.55
C MET A 39 1.15 -23.90 -17.78
N ILE A 40 1.28 -25.21 -17.93
CA ILE A 40 2.33 -26.03 -17.33
C ILE A 40 2.99 -26.83 -18.45
N ARG A 41 4.27 -26.59 -18.75
CA ARG A 41 5.02 -27.26 -19.83
C ARG A 41 4.23 -27.28 -21.15
N ASP A 42 3.78 -26.09 -21.57
CA ASP A 42 3.01 -25.87 -22.83
C ASP A 42 1.64 -26.56 -22.91
N SER A 43 1.15 -27.10 -21.81
CA SER A 43 -0.19 -27.69 -21.72
C SER A 43 -1.09 -26.89 -20.82
N LEU A 44 -2.37 -26.74 -21.18
CA LEU A 44 -3.38 -26.02 -20.42
C LEU A 44 -3.91 -26.90 -19.27
N TYR A 45 -3.77 -26.42 -18.06
CA TYR A 45 -4.35 -26.98 -16.85
C TYR A 45 -5.29 -25.97 -16.20
N PHE A 46 -6.15 -26.46 -15.32
CA PHE A 46 -7.00 -25.66 -14.44
C PHE A 46 -6.55 -25.84 -13.01
N GLN A 47 -5.98 -24.78 -12.42
CA GLN A 47 -5.63 -24.77 -11.01
C GLN A 47 -6.89 -24.60 -10.18
N VAL A 48 -7.26 -25.66 -9.48
CA VAL A 48 -8.41 -25.74 -8.58
C VAL A 48 -7.93 -25.51 -7.15
N SER A 49 -8.43 -24.47 -6.49
CA SER A 49 -8.13 -24.14 -5.10
C SER A 49 -9.38 -24.36 -4.24
N ARG A 50 -9.35 -25.35 -3.37
CA ARG A 50 -10.44 -25.73 -2.47
C ARG A 50 -10.18 -25.18 -1.07
N TYR A 51 -11.10 -24.42 -0.54
CA TYR A 51 -10.97 -23.71 0.75
C TYR A 51 -11.81 -24.39 1.81
N THR A 52 -11.20 -24.74 2.93
CA THR A 52 -11.87 -25.06 4.21
C THR A 52 -11.77 -23.86 5.14
N ASP A 53 -12.28 -23.95 6.38
CA ASP A 53 -12.14 -22.90 7.40
C ASP A 53 -10.68 -22.60 7.78
N LYS A 54 -9.76 -23.58 7.58
CA LYS A 54 -8.38 -23.51 8.09
C LYS A 54 -7.31 -23.70 7.03
N GLN A 55 -7.64 -24.29 5.88
CA GLN A 55 -6.66 -24.73 4.90
C GLN A 55 -7.13 -24.47 3.48
N VAL A 56 -6.17 -24.40 2.56
CA VAL A 56 -6.43 -24.33 1.12
C VAL A 56 -5.66 -25.47 0.44
N PHE A 57 -6.39 -26.25 -0.36
CA PHE A 57 -5.81 -27.34 -1.17
C PHE A 57 -5.73 -26.89 -2.62
N HIS A 58 -4.56 -27.04 -3.23
CA HIS A 58 -4.35 -26.71 -4.64
C HIS A 58 -4.10 -27.96 -5.46
N GLU A 59 -4.75 -28.06 -6.61
CA GLU A 59 -4.60 -29.14 -7.55
C GLU A 59 -4.64 -28.59 -8.97
N ASN A 60 -3.80 -29.13 -9.87
CA ASN A 60 -3.80 -28.75 -11.28
C ASN A 60 -4.43 -29.92 -12.07
N MET A 61 -5.58 -29.69 -12.66
CA MET A 61 -6.39 -30.67 -13.37
C MET A 61 -6.37 -30.40 -14.88
N MET A 62 -6.39 -31.45 -15.71
CA MET A 62 -6.69 -31.28 -17.11
C MET A 62 -8.18 -30.96 -17.32
N ALA A 63 -8.54 -30.50 -18.51
CA ALA A 63 -9.91 -30.04 -18.79
C ALA A 63 -10.98 -31.11 -18.50
N GLU A 64 -10.70 -32.38 -18.79
CA GLU A 64 -11.62 -33.47 -18.57
C GLU A 64 -11.85 -33.77 -17.08
N ASP A 65 -10.77 -33.87 -16.32
CA ASP A 65 -10.83 -34.07 -14.85
C ASP A 65 -11.50 -32.88 -14.14
N ALA A 66 -11.17 -31.64 -14.58
CA ALA A 66 -11.79 -30.45 -14.07
C ALA A 66 -13.31 -30.40 -14.37
N LEU A 67 -13.72 -30.82 -15.57
CA LEU A 67 -15.12 -30.89 -15.96
C LEU A 67 -15.90 -31.80 -15.01
N GLU A 68 -15.40 -33.00 -14.76
CA GLU A 68 -16.06 -33.99 -13.90
C GLU A 68 -16.16 -33.47 -12.45
N ALA A 69 -15.05 -33.05 -11.89
CA ALA A 69 -14.99 -32.56 -10.51
C ALA A 69 -15.86 -31.30 -10.27
N LEU A 70 -15.77 -30.30 -11.16
CA LEU A 70 -16.52 -29.07 -11.04
C LEU A 70 -18.02 -29.26 -11.23
N SER A 71 -18.41 -30.15 -12.17
CA SER A 71 -19.80 -30.51 -12.37
C SER A 71 -20.40 -31.14 -11.11
N GLY A 72 -19.68 -32.09 -10.50
CA GLY A 72 -20.08 -32.70 -9.22
C GLY A 72 -20.27 -31.68 -8.11
N TRP A 73 -19.28 -30.85 -7.88
CA TRP A 73 -19.36 -29.83 -6.83
C TRP A 73 -20.47 -28.81 -7.05
N ILE A 74 -20.65 -28.29 -8.26
CA ILE A 74 -21.72 -27.31 -8.55
C ILE A 74 -23.10 -27.94 -8.33
N LEU A 75 -23.30 -29.18 -8.72
CA LEU A 75 -24.60 -29.86 -8.63
C LEU A 75 -24.95 -30.27 -7.19
N HIS A 76 -23.97 -30.80 -6.45
CA HIS A 76 -24.25 -31.51 -5.20
C HIS A 76 -23.84 -30.68 -3.96
N ASP A 77 -22.69 -30.00 -4.01
CA ASP A 77 -22.07 -29.42 -2.82
C ASP A 77 -22.27 -27.91 -2.67
N PHE A 78 -22.59 -27.22 -3.78
CA PHE A 78 -22.72 -25.75 -3.76
C PHE A 78 -24.05 -25.29 -4.34
N ARG A 79 -24.33 -23.97 -4.15
CA ARG A 79 -25.57 -23.34 -4.62
C ARG A 79 -25.34 -22.37 -5.76
N GLN A 80 -24.09 -21.91 -5.96
CA GLN A 80 -23.80 -20.94 -7.00
C GLN A 80 -22.38 -21.09 -7.53
N ALA A 81 -22.21 -20.73 -8.82
CA ALA A 81 -20.92 -20.51 -9.42
C ALA A 81 -20.93 -19.21 -10.21
N GLN A 82 -19.86 -18.43 -10.09
CA GLN A 82 -19.59 -17.25 -10.93
C GLN A 82 -18.40 -17.60 -11.81
N ILE A 83 -18.57 -17.41 -13.12
CA ILE A 83 -17.58 -17.76 -14.13
C ILE A 83 -17.32 -16.50 -14.94
N ARG A 84 -16.07 -16.08 -15.03
CA ARG A 84 -15.65 -14.99 -15.89
C ARG A 84 -14.80 -15.56 -17.02
N THR A 85 -15.17 -15.25 -18.24
CA THR A 85 -14.34 -15.44 -19.41
C THR A 85 -13.95 -14.08 -19.99
N GLN A 86 -13.09 -14.06 -21.01
CA GLN A 86 -12.74 -12.81 -21.68
C GLN A 86 -13.96 -12.13 -22.33
N ASP A 87 -15.00 -12.90 -22.71
CA ASP A 87 -16.14 -12.40 -23.47
C ASP A 87 -17.42 -12.23 -22.63
N GLU A 88 -17.57 -13.00 -21.54
CA GLU A 88 -18.80 -13.04 -20.78
C GLU A 88 -18.59 -13.30 -19.27
N MET A 89 -19.57 -12.88 -18.50
CA MET A 89 -19.73 -13.25 -17.09
C MET A 89 -20.98 -14.11 -16.94
N VAL A 90 -20.79 -15.35 -16.47
CA VAL A 90 -21.87 -16.33 -16.28
C VAL A 90 -22.11 -16.56 -14.79
N THR A 91 -23.35 -16.50 -14.39
CA THR A 91 -23.80 -16.86 -13.03
C THR A 91 -24.67 -18.09 -13.10
N VAL A 92 -24.27 -19.13 -12.39
CA VAL A 92 -25.02 -20.37 -12.19
C VAL A 92 -25.61 -20.37 -10.79
N LEU A 93 -26.91 -20.60 -10.68
CA LEU A 93 -27.61 -20.77 -9.40
C LEU A 93 -28.27 -22.16 -9.39
N VAL A 94 -28.04 -22.93 -8.34
CA VAL A 94 -28.59 -24.25 -8.16
C VAL A 94 -29.56 -24.31 -6.98
N SER A 95 -30.82 -24.60 -7.26
CA SER A 95 -31.88 -24.67 -6.25
C SER A 95 -31.66 -25.85 -5.29
N LYS A 96 -32.39 -25.85 -4.16
CA LYS A 96 -32.39 -27.00 -3.24
C LYS A 96 -32.80 -28.34 -3.88
N LYS A 97 -33.60 -28.27 -4.94
CA LYS A 97 -34.08 -29.44 -5.71
C LYS A 97 -33.14 -29.81 -6.89
N GLY A 98 -31.93 -29.25 -6.97
CA GLY A 98 -30.93 -29.54 -8.00
C GLY A 98 -31.19 -28.86 -9.36
N LYS A 99 -32.20 -28.01 -9.51
CA LYS A 99 -32.45 -27.28 -10.77
C LYS A 99 -31.47 -26.14 -10.92
N ALA A 100 -30.68 -26.16 -11.99
CA ALA A 100 -29.75 -25.11 -12.37
C ALA A 100 -30.45 -23.99 -13.16
N THR A 101 -30.05 -22.76 -12.89
CA THR A 101 -30.41 -21.57 -13.67
C THR A 101 -29.13 -20.85 -14.06
N ILE A 102 -28.91 -20.65 -15.36
CA ILE A 102 -27.72 -20.04 -15.94
C ILE A 102 -28.10 -18.68 -16.51
N LYS A 103 -27.38 -17.63 -16.09
CA LYS A 103 -27.52 -16.26 -16.62
C LYS A 103 -26.16 -15.80 -17.13
N SER A 104 -26.12 -15.27 -18.36
CA SER A 104 -24.90 -14.70 -18.95
C SER A 104 -25.09 -13.22 -19.25
N LYS A 105 -23.98 -12.45 -19.10
CA LYS A 105 -23.85 -11.06 -19.52
C LYS A 105 -22.54 -10.89 -20.26
N LYS A 106 -22.51 -10.09 -21.32
CA LYS A 106 -21.25 -9.73 -22.01
C LYS A 106 -20.30 -9.03 -21.01
N ALA A 107 -19.02 -9.36 -21.07
CA ALA A 107 -17.97 -8.69 -20.29
C ALA A 107 -17.82 -7.24 -20.80
N ALA A 108 -17.64 -6.30 -19.87
CA ALA A 108 -17.53 -4.87 -20.20
C ALA A 108 -16.11 -4.49 -20.69
N CYS A 109 -15.09 -5.33 -20.50
CA CYS A 109 -13.70 -5.08 -20.89
C CYS A 109 -12.97 -6.40 -21.15
N MET A 110 -12.11 -6.45 -22.18
CA MET A 110 -11.18 -7.55 -22.42
C MET A 110 -10.01 -7.43 -21.43
N GLU A 111 -9.99 -8.23 -20.38
CA GLU A 111 -8.79 -8.39 -19.55
C GLU A 111 -7.85 -9.39 -20.21
N THR A 112 -6.64 -8.96 -20.58
CA THR A 112 -5.56 -9.84 -21.00
C THR A 112 -5.11 -10.70 -19.83
N GLN A 113 -5.19 -12.01 -19.98
CA GLN A 113 -4.90 -12.94 -18.90
C GLN A 113 -3.46 -13.44 -18.99
N ASN A 114 -2.72 -13.37 -17.89
CA ASN A 114 -1.44 -14.06 -17.76
C ASN A 114 -1.68 -15.50 -17.29
N LEU A 115 -1.43 -16.47 -18.17
CA LEU A 115 -1.63 -17.92 -17.95
C LEU A 115 -0.42 -18.58 -17.26
N GLU A 116 0.63 -17.85 -16.90
CA GLU A 116 1.79 -18.43 -16.24
C GLU A 116 1.42 -19.06 -14.88
N HIS A 117 1.86 -20.30 -14.67
CA HIS A 117 1.63 -21.06 -13.43
C HIS A 117 2.27 -20.37 -12.22
N ASN A 118 3.50 -19.89 -12.36
CA ASN A 118 4.21 -19.09 -11.38
C ASN A 118 4.05 -17.61 -11.75
N ARG A 119 3.12 -16.91 -11.13
CA ARG A 119 3.08 -15.44 -11.22
C ARG A 119 4.37 -14.90 -10.63
N LYS A 120 5.32 -14.54 -11.48
CA LYS A 120 6.41 -13.67 -11.05
C LYS A 120 5.79 -12.33 -10.68
N LYS A 121 6.06 -11.87 -9.46
CA LYS A 121 5.68 -10.51 -9.07
C LYS A 121 6.36 -9.57 -10.07
N GLN A 122 5.58 -8.80 -10.81
CA GLN A 122 6.15 -7.74 -11.66
C GLN A 122 6.60 -6.62 -10.72
N TYR A 123 7.87 -6.31 -10.77
CA TYR A 123 8.47 -5.21 -10.05
C TYR A 123 8.54 -3.98 -10.96
N ILE A 124 8.42 -2.79 -10.38
CA ILE A 124 8.52 -1.52 -11.13
C ILE A 124 9.93 -1.35 -11.71
N ILE A 125 10.95 -1.65 -10.90
CA ILE A 125 12.33 -1.79 -11.40
C ILE A 125 12.54 -3.28 -11.65
N GLU A 126 12.57 -3.69 -12.90
CA GLU A 126 12.73 -5.09 -13.28
C GLU A 126 14.20 -5.52 -13.22
N GLU A 127 14.43 -6.82 -13.00
CA GLU A 127 15.73 -7.44 -13.16
C GLU A 127 16.13 -7.47 -14.63
N GLY A 128 17.41 -7.21 -14.93
CA GLY A 128 17.96 -7.20 -16.28
C GLY A 128 18.26 -5.81 -16.84
N THR A 129 17.75 -4.75 -16.21
CA THR A 129 18.09 -3.36 -16.55
C THR A 129 19.00 -2.80 -15.48
N ALA A 130 20.22 -2.38 -15.84
CA ALA A 130 21.19 -1.80 -14.92
C ALA A 130 20.71 -0.42 -14.44
N VAL A 131 20.56 -0.26 -13.12
CA VAL A 131 20.13 1.00 -12.50
C VAL A 131 21.26 1.52 -11.61
N PRO A 132 21.87 2.69 -11.92
CA PRO A 132 23.13 3.15 -11.29
C PRO A 132 23.06 3.20 -9.77
N PHE A 133 22.04 3.81 -9.17
CA PHE A 133 21.94 3.91 -7.72
C PHE A 133 21.77 2.53 -7.03
N MET A 134 21.18 1.54 -7.70
CA MET A 134 21.02 0.20 -7.16
C MET A 134 22.33 -0.59 -7.22
N ILE A 135 23.18 -0.31 -8.21
CA ILE A 135 24.53 -0.90 -8.32
C ILE A 135 25.40 -0.37 -7.19
N ASP A 136 25.46 0.94 -6.99
CA ASP A 136 26.22 1.57 -5.91
C ASP A 136 25.74 1.16 -4.51
N LEU A 137 24.46 0.89 -4.34
CA LEU A 137 23.90 0.32 -3.11
C LEU A 137 24.28 -1.15 -2.89
N GLY A 138 24.90 -1.81 -3.86
CA GLY A 138 25.18 -3.23 -3.84
C GLY A 138 23.91 -4.10 -3.83
N VAL A 139 22.81 -3.60 -4.40
CA VAL A 139 21.55 -4.34 -4.57
C VAL A 139 21.50 -5.06 -5.92
N MET A 140 22.18 -4.47 -6.92
CA MET A 140 22.18 -4.93 -8.30
C MET A 140 23.62 -5.01 -8.82
N THR A 141 23.88 -5.93 -9.73
CA THR A 141 25.14 -6.01 -10.46
C THR A 141 25.14 -5.07 -11.65
N GLU A 142 26.31 -4.80 -12.26
CA GLU A 142 26.44 -4.02 -13.51
C GLU A 142 25.65 -4.63 -14.68
N SER A 143 25.40 -5.95 -14.66
CA SER A 143 24.57 -6.64 -15.65
C SER A 143 23.06 -6.59 -15.35
N GLY A 144 22.62 -5.83 -14.35
CA GLY A 144 21.21 -5.70 -13.97
C GLY A 144 20.66 -6.87 -13.14
N LYS A 145 21.47 -7.83 -12.70
CA LYS A 145 21.01 -8.94 -11.86
C LYS A 145 20.94 -8.54 -10.40
N ILE A 146 19.87 -8.99 -9.71
CA ILE A 146 19.71 -8.70 -8.29
C ILE A 146 20.62 -9.59 -7.45
N ILE A 147 21.36 -8.97 -6.51
CA ILE A 147 22.23 -9.65 -5.58
C ILE A 147 21.38 -10.36 -4.52
N ARG A 148 21.46 -11.69 -4.49
CA ARG A 148 20.58 -12.55 -3.68
C ARG A 148 20.49 -12.16 -2.20
N THR A 149 21.61 -11.78 -1.60
CA THR A 149 21.69 -11.34 -0.19
C THR A 149 21.06 -9.96 0.05
N ARG A 150 20.70 -9.24 -1.00
CA ARG A 150 20.08 -7.90 -0.98
C ARG A 150 18.67 -7.89 -1.55
N TYR A 151 18.10 -9.07 -1.76
CA TYR A 151 16.77 -9.20 -2.36
C TYR A 151 15.68 -8.51 -1.54
N ASP A 152 15.78 -8.50 -0.21
CA ASP A 152 14.85 -7.80 0.66
C ASP A 152 14.88 -6.28 0.45
N LYS A 153 16.09 -5.72 0.24
CA LYS A 153 16.24 -4.30 -0.11
C LYS A 153 15.62 -3.95 -1.46
N TYR A 154 15.80 -4.84 -2.44
CA TYR A 154 15.16 -4.73 -3.75
C TYR A 154 13.62 -4.74 -3.63
N ARG A 155 13.06 -5.66 -2.83
CA ARG A 155 11.62 -5.72 -2.54
C ARG A 155 11.13 -4.44 -1.87
N GLN A 156 11.87 -3.93 -0.87
CA GLN A 156 11.53 -2.69 -0.17
C GLN A 156 11.48 -1.49 -1.11
N ILE A 157 12.47 -1.34 -2.00
CA ILE A 157 12.50 -0.28 -3.01
C ILE A 157 11.27 -0.37 -3.91
N ASN A 158 11.00 -1.54 -4.48
CA ASN A 158 9.84 -1.71 -5.37
C ASN A 158 8.51 -1.50 -4.65
N ARG A 159 8.40 -1.94 -3.38
CA ARG A 159 7.20 -1.70 -2.57
C ARG A 159 6.95 -0.21 -2.33
N PHE A 160 8.01 0.54 -2.07
CA PHE A 160 7.91 2.00 -1.97
C PHE A 160 7.44 2.64 -3.28
N LEU A 161 7.97 2.19 -4.42
CA LEU A 161 7.55 2.68 -5.73
C LEU A 161 6.10 2.32 -6.07
N GLU A 162 5.57 1.17 -5.61
CA GLU A 162 4.14 0.85 -5.72
C GLU A 162 3.27 1.92 -5.01
N PHE A 163 3.68 2.42 -3.83
CA PHE A 163 2.97 3.52 -3.16
C PHE A 163 3.08 4.85 -3.90
N ILE A 164 4.23 5.12 -4.54
CA ILE A 164 4.38 6.29 -5.41
C ILE A 164 3.48 6.16 -6.65
N GLU A 165 3.39 4.98 -7.25
CA GLU A 165 2.53 4.73 -8.41
C GLU A 165 1.04 4.98 -8.08
N ASP A 166 0.59 4.53 -6.92
CA ASP A 166 -0.78 4.72 -6.45
C ASP A 166 -1.19 6.21 -6.34
N ILE A 167 -0.24 7.12 -6.09
CA ILE A 167 -0.51 8.55 -5.88
C ILE A 167 -0.20 9.43 -7.10
N LEU A 168 0.29 8.86 -8.20
CA LEU A 168 0.56 9.63 -9.41
C LEU A 168 -0.62 10.48 -9.90
N PRO A 169 -1.90 10.02 -9.84
CA PRO A 169 -3.05 10.81 -10.25
C PRO A 169 -3.29 12.08 -9.43
N GLU A 170 -2.64 12.20 -8.27
CA GLU A 170 -2.77 13.34 -7.35
C GLU A 170 -1.63 14.37 -7.55
N LEU A 171 -0.64 14.05 -8.37
CA LEU A 171 0.47 14.95 -8.69
C LEU A 171 0.17 15.76 -9.97
N PRO A 172 0.56 17.04 -10.04
CA PRO A 172 0.43 17.84 -11.25
C PRO A 172 1.30 17.29 -12.39
N THR A 173 0.79 17.38 -13.62
CA THR A 173 1.50 16.94 -14.84
C THR A 173 1.86 18.09 -15.77
N ASP A 174 1.39 19.30 -15.47
CA ASP A 174 1.50 20.52 -16.28
C ASP A 174 2.56 21.50 -15.78
N ARG A 175 3.19 21.18 -14.65
CA ARG A 175 4.27 21.97 -14.05
C ARG A 175 5.27 21.09 -13.29
N THR A 176 6.36 21.67 -12.85
CA THR A 176 7.34 20.99 -11.97
C THR A 176 6.69 20.58 -10.66
N VAL A 177 6.86 19.31 -10.30
CA VAL A 177 6.41 18.74 -9.01
C VAL A 177 7.49 18.94 -7.96
N HIS A 178 7.16 19.61 -6.87
CA HIS A 178 8.08 19.86 -5.77
C HIS A 178 7.89 18.84 -4.65
N ILE A 179 8.94 18.11 -4.34
CA ILE A 179 8.93 17.01 -3.35
C ILE A 179 9.98 17.28 -2.28
N ILE A 180 9.63 17.08 -1.02
CA ILE A 180 10.58 17.13 0.10
C ILE A 180 10.62 15.77 0.77
N ASP A 181 11.84 15.24 0.98
CA ASP A 181 12.11 14.02 1.73
C ASP A 181 12.85 14.35 3.03
N PHE A 182 12.13 14.31 4.13
CA PHE A 182 12.65 14.60 5.45
C PHE A 182 13.28 13.36 6.12
N GLY A 183 14.51 13.53 6.63
CA GLY A 183 15.27 12.44 7.22
C GLY A 183 15.71 11.42 6.16
N CYS A 184 16.15 11.91 5.00
CA CYS A 184 16.45 11.08 3.84
C CYS A 184 17.59 10.05 4.08
N GLY A 185 18.43 10.26 5.10
CA GLY A 185 19.53 9.36 5.46
C GLY A 185 20.43 9.04 4.27
N LYS A 186 20.71 7.78 4.01
CA LYS A 186 21.46 7.33 2.82
C LYS A 186 20.71 7.45 1.50
N SER A 187 19.51 7.97 1.52
CA SER A 187 18.68 8.43 0.39
C SER A 187 18.37 7.40 -0.70
N TYR A 188 18.50 6.10 -0.43
CA TYR A 188 18.24 5.10 -1.48
C TYR A 188 16.79 5.10 -1.98
N LEU A 189 15.83 5.43 -1.11
CA LEU A 189 14.43 5.59 -1.52
C LEU A 189 14.18 6.92 -2.24
N THR A 190 14.92 7.98 -1.86
CA THR A 190 14.91 9.27 -2.57
C THR A 190 15.44 9.10 -4.01
N PHE A 191 16.55 8.38 -4.19
CA PHE A 191 17.08 8.03 -5.51
C PHE A 191 16.11 7.17 -6.32
N ALA A 192 15.47 6.19 -5.67
CA ALA A 192 14.46 5.35 -6.31
C ALA A 192 13.25 6.18 -6.78
N MET A 193 12.77 7.10 -5.94
CA MET A 193 11.67 8.02 -6.27
C MET A 193 12.05 8.92 -7.44
N TYR A 194 13.25 9.52 -7.43
CA TYR A 194 13.73 10.33 -8.54
C TYR A 194 13.79 9.53 -9.85
N TYR A 195 14.43 8.35 -9.80
CA TYR A 195 14.52 7.46 -10.97
C TYR A 195 13.16 7.10 -11.53
N TYR A 196 12.23 6.73 -10.65
CA TYR A 196 10.88 6.36 -11.06
C TYR A 196 10.13 7.53 -11.68
N LEU A 197 10.04 8.65 -11.00
CA LEU A 197 9.27 9.81 -11.46
C LEU A 197 9.91 10.47 -12.68
N LYS A 198 11.23 10.75 -12.64
CA LYS A 198 11.92 11.48 -13.73
C LYS A 198 12.26 10.58 -14.91
N VAL A 199 12.88 9.39 -14.63
CA VAL A 199 13.43 8.56 -15.72
C VAL A 199 12.35 7.65 -16.31
N LEU A 200 11.53 6.98 -15.48
CA LEU A 200 10.54 6.02 -15.97
C LEU A 200 9.20 6.68 -16.34
N LYS A 201 8.73 7.65 -15.57
CA LYS A 201 7.42 8.30 -15.78
C LYS A 201 7.49 9.67 -16.44
N HIS A 202 8.70 10.22 -16.65
CA HIS A 202 8.95 11.49 -17.35
C HIS A 202 8.28 12.73 -16.73
N TYR A 203 8.06 12.71 -15.42
CA TYR A 203 7.59 13.89 -14.70
C TYR A 203 8.69 14.97 -14.65
N ASP A 204 8.29 16.23 -14.72
CA ASP A 204 9.18 17.31 -14.33
C ASP A 204 9.15 17.45 -12.81
N ILE A 205 10.28 17.16 -12.14
CA ILE A 205 10.35 17.08 -10.69
C ILE A 205 11.55 17.82 -10.13
N ARG A 206 11.38 18.34 -8.93
CA ARG A 206 12.45 18.81 -8.06
C ARG A 206 12.29 18.16 -6.69
N ILE A 207 13.29 17.40 -6.26
CA ILE A 207 13.30 16.75 -4.95
C ILE A 207 14.36 17.37 -4.08
N THR A 208 13.99 17.77 -2.86
CA THR A 208 14.91 18.23 -1.82
C THR A 208 14.95 17.20 -0.71
N GLY A 209 16.09 16.53 -0.52
CA GLY A 209 16.35 15.64 0.61
C GLY A 209 16.98 16.41 1.77
N LEU A 210 16.46 16.27 2.98
CA LEU A 210 17.01 16.86 4.20
C LEU A 210 17.45 15.81 5.20
N ASP A 211 18.62 16.01 5.79
CA ASP A 211 19.11 15.22 6.93
C ASP A 211 19.99 16.10 7.84
N LEU A 212 20.13 15.72 9.11
CA LEU A 212 20.97 16.44 10.09
C LEU A 212 22.47 16.18 9.89
N LYS A 213 22.84 15.12 9.19
CA LYS A 213 24.22 14.64 9.09
C LYS A 213 24.91 15.18 7.84
N GLN A 214 25.72 16.22 8.00
CA GLN A 214 26.46 16.87 6.93
C GLN A 214 27.17 15.89 5.99
N LYS A 215 27.93 14.92 6.55
CA LYS A 215 28.66 13.94 5.75
C LYS A 215 27.75 13.07 4.87
N VAL A 216 26.57 12.72 5.37
CA VAL A 216 25.59 11.92 4.60
C VAL A 216 25.05 12.75 3.43
N ILE A 217 24.77 14.02 3.65
CA ILE A 217 24.30 14.96 2.63
C ILE A 217 25.33 15.16 1.53
N GLU A 218 26.61 15.37 1.90
CA GLU A 218 27.71 15.49 0.92
C GLU A 218 27.85 14.23 0.06
N ASP A 219 27.81 13.04 0.67
CA ASP A 219 27.91 11.78 -0.03
C ASP A 219 26.70 11.57 -0.96
N CYS A 220 25.47 11.92 -0.53
CA CYS A 220 24.28 11.83 -1.35
C CYS A 220 24.28 12.82 -2.52
N GLN A 221 24.74 14.08 -2.29
CA GLN A 221 24.84 15.06 -3.38
C GLN A 221 25.85 14.62 -4.42
N ALA A 222 27.03 14.14 -4.01
CA ALA A 222 28.04 13.61 -4.93
C ALA A 222 27.52 12.42 -5.77
N LEU A 223 26.64 11.58 -5.23
CA LEU A 223 25.97 10.52 -5.97
C LEU A 223 24.96 11.08 -6.98
N ALA A 224 24.12 12.06 -6.56
CA ALA A 224 23.15 12.70 -7.43
C ALA A 224 23.84 13.35 -8.66
N ASP A 225 24.92 14.09 -8.41
CA ASP A 225 25.73 14.74 -9.46
C ASP A 225 26.32 13.69 -10.41
N ARG A 226 26.85 12.58 -9.89
CA ARG A 226 27.41 11.48 -10.69
C ARG A 226 26.36 10.80 -11.58
N TYR A 227 25.11 10.70 -11.11
CA TYR A 227 24.02 10.12 -11.90
C TYR A 227 23.37 11.11 -12.87
N GLY A 228 23.74 12.40 -12.82
CA GLY A 228 23.10 13.46 -13.61
C GLY A 228 21.67 13.73 -13.16
N TYR A 229 21.39 13.62 -11.85
CA TYR A 229 20.06 13.87 -11.29
C TYR A 229 19.88 15.34 -10.91
N ASP A 230 19.90 16.22 -11.92
CA ASP A 230 19.92 17.68 -11.77
C ASP A 230 18.74 18.25 -10.97
N GLY A 231 17.60 17.54 -10.92
CA GLY A 231 16.44 17.91 -10.13
C GLY A 231 16.45 17.37 -8.68
N LEU A 232 17.55 16.75 -8.22
CA LEU A 232 17.70 16.19 -6.88
C LEU A 232 18.78 16.94 -6.11
N GLN A 233 18.38 17.61 -5.03
CA GLN A 233 19.25 18.39 -4.16
C GLN A 233 19.19 17.87 -2.74
N PHE A 234 20.33 17.88 -2.05
CA PHE A 234 20.43 17.49 -0.64
C PHE A 234 20.90 18.65 0.22
N LEU A 235 20.22 18.89 1.34
CA LEU A 235 20.48 19.97 2.27
C LEU A 235 20.66 19.45 3.69
N CYS A 236 21.64 19.99 4.40
CA CYS A 236 21.81 19.72 5.84
C CYS A 236 20.95 20.68 6.65
N GLY A 237 20.06 20.14 7.50
CA GLY A 237 19.22 20.98 8.33
C GLY A 237 18.21 20.19 9.16
N ASP A 238 17.65 20.89 10.18
CA ASP A 238 16.55 20.36 10.97
C ASP A 238 15.21 20.57 10.26
N ILE A 239 14.34 19.56 10.33
CA ILE A 239 12.96 19.63 9.79
C ILE A 239 12.20 20.81 10.39
N ALA A 240 12.34 21.05 11.71
CA ALA A 240 11.62 22.10 12.41
C ALA A 240 11.97 23.50 11.86
N ASP A 241 13.23 23.74 11.51
CA ASP A 241 13.77 25.03 11.09
C ASP A 241 13.69 25.26 9.57
N TYR A 242 13.42 24.22 8.77
CA TYR A 242 13.40 24.34 7.31
C TYR A 242 12.20 25.16 6.83
N ASN A 243 12.47 26.28 6.16
CA ASN A 243 11.48 27.19 5.59
C ASN A 243 11.81 27.57 4.13
N GLY A 244 12.56 26.71 3.43
CA GLY A 244 13.12 27.02 2.10
C GLY A 244 12.13 27.02 0.93
N THR A 245 10.84 26.73 1.14
CA THR A 245 9.82 26.76 0.09
C THR A 245 8.42 26.95 0.66
N ASP A 246 7.54 27.60 -0.10
CA ASP A 246 6.14 27.82 0.23
C ASP A 246 5.18 26.88 -0.53
N GLU A 247 5.67 26.20 -1.58
CA GLU A 247 4.87 25.27 -2.39
C GLU A 247 5.53 23.92 -2.44
N VAL A 248 4.84 22.91 -1.93
CA VAL A 248 5.26 21.51 -1.94
C VAL A 248 4.08 20.65 -2.37
N ASP A 249 4.28 19.80 -3.36
CA ASP A 249 3.25 18.88 -3.83
C ASP A 249 3.22 17.58 -3.03
N MET A 250 4.39 17.10 -2.63
CA MET A 250 4.52 15.86 -1.87
C MET A 250 5.57 15.98 -0.77
N VAL A 251 5.23 15.53 0.42
CA VAL A 251 6.16 15.36 1.54
C VAL A 251 6.34 13.87 1.82
N VAL A 252 7.60 13.44 1.83
CA VAL A 252 8.02 12.08 2.19
C VAL A 252 8.82 12.15 3.47
N THR A 253 8.59 11.23 4.40
CA THR A 253 9.39 11.09 5.62
C THR A 253 9.39 9.63 6.06
N LEU A 254 10.48 8.93 5.75
CA LEU A 254 10.57 7.49 5.99
C LEU A 254 11.42 7.14 7.22
N HIS A 255 12.18 8.09 7.75
CA HIS A 255 13.11 7.85 8.86
C HIS A 255 13.18 9.01 9.88
N ALA A 256 12.21 9.93 9.87
CA ALA A 256 12.10 10.91 10.94
C ALA A 256 11.62 10.24 12.23
N CYS A 257 12.39 10.37 13.30
CA CYS A 257 12.10 9.69 14.57
C CYS A 257 11.25 10.53 15.51
N ASP A 258 10.31 9.88 16.20
CA ASP A 258 9.49 10.44 17.28
C ASP A 258 8.78 11.74 16.87
N THR A 259 9.02 12.84 17.54
CA THR A 259 8.40 14.15 17.26
C THR A 259 8.87 14.79 15.96
N ALA A 260 10.02 14.39 15.39
CA ALA A 260 10.45 14.88 14.08
C ALA A 260 9.44 14.50 12.98
N THR A 261 8.76 13.34 13.09
CA THR A 261 7.62 13.00 12.25
C THR A 261 6.49 14.03 12.36
N ASP A 262 6.19 14.50 13.58
CA ASP A 262 5.11 15.46 13.82
C ASP A 262 5.41 16.81 13.15
N TYR A 263 6.66 17.27 13.20
CA TYR A 263 7.11 18.47 12.47
C TYR A 263 7.01 18.29 10.96
N ALA A 264 7.38 17.13 10.42
CA ALA A 264 7.25 16.85 9.00
C ALA A 264 5.78 16.88 8.53
N LEU A 265 4.87 16.24 9.28
CA LEU A 265 3.43 16.25 9.01
C LEU A 265 2.84 17.65 9.13
N TYR A 266 3.23 18.42 10.15
CA TYR A 266 2.84 19.81 10.33
C TYR A 266 3.27 20.69 9.13
N LYS A 267 4.55 20.60 8.72
CA LYS A 267 5.07 21.33 7.56
C LYS A 267 4.33 20.95 6.28
N ALA A 268 4.07 19.66 6.07
CA ALA A 268 3.29 19.18 4.92
C ALA A 268 1.89 19.84 4.86
N VAL A 269 1.20 19.92 5.99
CA VAL A 269 -0.11 20.59 6.07
C VAL A 269 0.03 22.10 5.84
N LYS A 270 1.00 22.76 6.46
CA LYS A 270 1.27 24.20 6.33
C LYS A 270 1.58 24.59 4.88
N TRP A 271 2.34 23.79 4.14
CA TRP A 271 2.64 23.98 2.71
C TRP A 271 1.54 23.48 1.78
N HIS A 272 0.43 22.99 2.33
CA HIS A 272 -0.69 22.50 1.56
C HIS A 272 -0.34 21.33 0.61
N ALA A 273 0.63 20.48 0.97
CA ALA A 273 1.05 19.35 0.16
C ALA A 273 -0.14 18.50 -0.28
N SER A 274 -0.18 18.12 -1.55
CA SER A 274 -1.25 17.27 -2.09
C SER A 274 -1.13 15.83 -1.55
N VAL A 275 0.11 15.37 -1.30
CA VAL A 275 0.41 14.01 -0.85
C VAL A 275 1.38 14.02 0.32
N ILE A 276 1.11 13.16 1.30
CA ILE A 276 1.99 12.89 2.45
C ILE A 276 2.23 11.38 2.51
N LEU A 277 3.51 10.97 2.53
CA LEU A 277 3.94 9.59 2.75
C LEU A 277 4.89 9.56 3.95
N SER A 278 4.45 9.01 5.07
CA SER A 278 5.24 8.97 6.30
C SER A 278 5.33 7.55 6.86
N VAL A 279 6.55 7.10 7.17
CA VAL A 279 6.81 5.82 7.86
C VAL A 279 7.51 6.11 9.19
N PRO A 280 6.75 6.33 10.27
CA PRO A 280 7.31 6.60 11.59
C PRO A 280 8.06 5.38 12.13
N CYS A 281 9.31 5.56 12.53
CA CYS A 281 10.11 4.46 13.08
C CYS A 281 10.11 4.40 14.61
N CYS A 282 9.77 5.51 15.31
CA CYS A 282 9.78 5.63 16.76
C CYS A 282 8.59 6.47 17.23
N GLN A 283 7.98 6.07 18.35
CA GLN A 283 6.83 6.74 18.96
C GLN A 283 7.04 6.81 20.49
N HIS A 284 8.16 7.42 20.90
CA HIS A 284 8.55 7.50 22.32
C HIS A 284 7.71 8.51 23.09
N GLU A 285 7.18 9.55 22.44
CA GLU A 285 6.40 10.59 23.08
C GLU A 285 5.20 10.02 23.81
N LEU A 286 4.32 9.30 23.10
CA LEU A 286 3.13 8.71 23.73
C LEU A 286 3.51 7.65 24.76
N ASN A 287 4.51 6.81 24.48
CA ASN A 287 4.95 5.79 25.42
C ASN A 287 5.40 6.37 26.79
N ARG A 288 6.04 7.56 26.79
CA ARG A 288 6.44 8.27 28.02
C ARG A 288 5.26 8.93 28.72
N LYS A 289 4.37 9.58 27.97
CA LYS A 289 3.27 10.38 28.49
C LYS A 289 2.05 9.56 28.90
N MET A 290 1.83 8.42 28.26
CA MET A 290 0.62 7.61 28.35
C MET A 290 0.31 7.18 29.79
N LYS A 291 -0.87 7.60 30.27
CA LYS A 291 -1.45 7.23 31.57
C LYS A 291 -2.85 6.68 31.30
N CYS A 292 -3.05 5.38 31.52
CA CYS A 292 -4.33 4.74 31.30
C CYS A 292 -4.59 3.76 32.45
N GLU A 293 -5.44 4.17 33.38
CA GLU A 293 -5.77 3.35 34.57
C GLU A 293 -6.40 2.03 34.20
N THR A 294 -7.28 2.02 33.19
CA THR A 294 -7.97 0.84 32.70
C THR A 294 -7.02 -0.25 32.19
N LEU A 295 -5.86 0.15 31.61
CA LEU A 295 -4.88 -0.77 31.04
C LEU A 295 -3.62 -0.95 31.90
N THR A 296 -3.65 -0.53 33.16
CA THR A 296 -2.49 -0.63 34.09
C THR A 296 -1.94 -2.05 34.17
N GLY A 297 -2.83 -3.07 34.27
CA GLY A 297 -2.43 -4.47 34.29
C GLY A 297 -1.75 -4.95 33.00
N ALA A 298 -2.11 -4.42 31.85
CA ALA A 298 -1.46 -4.75 30.57
C ALA A 298 -0.14 -3.98 30.40
N PHE A 299 -0.09 -2.72 30.84
CA PHE A 299 1.07 -1.83 30.66
C PHE A 299 2.20 -2.07 31.66
N GLN A 300 2.01 -2.94 32.63
CA GLN A 300 3.14 -3.49 33.41
C GLN A 300 4.14 -4.22 32.51
N TYR A 301 3.70 -4.76 31.36
CA TYR A 301 4.56 -5.37 30.36
C TYR A 301 5.05 -4.29 29.38
N GLY A 302 6.30 -3.85 29.53
CA GLY A 302 6.86 -2.75 28.74
C GLY A 302 6.75 -2.92 27.23
N LEU A 303 6.89 -4.16 26.71
CA LEU A 303 6.68 -4.47 25.30
C LEU A 303 5.25 -4.17 24.83
N ILE A 304 4.26 -4.51 25.63
CA ILE A 304 2.83 -4.25 25.31
C ILE A 304 2.57 -2.75 25.31
N LYS A 305 3.07 -2.04 26.33
CA LYS A 305 2.95 -0.59 26.42
C LYS A 305 3.59 0.10 25.20
N GLU A 306 4.82 -0.28 24.84
CA GLU A 306 5.55 0.30 23.68
C GLU A 306 4.81 0.07 22.37
N ARG A 307 4.36 -1.14 22.09
CA ARG A 307 3.62 -1.45 20.86
C ARG A 307 2.27 -0.76 20.79
N THR A 308 1.56 -0.68 21.91
CA THR A 308 0.28 0.06 21.98
C THR A 308 0.53 1.54 21.70
N ALA A 309 1.54 2.15 22.33
CA ALA A 309 1.90 3.52 22.09
C ALA A 309 2.26 3.78 20.63
N ALA A 310 3.01 2.88 19.98
CA ALA A 310 3.38 3.01 18.58
C ALA A 310 2.16 3.04 17.66
N LEU A 311 1.29 2.03 17.77
CA LEU A 311 0.09 1.92 16.94
C LEU A 311 -0.89 3.08 17.16
N MET A 312 -1.06 3.49 18.43
CA MET A 312 -1.99 4.56 18.76
C MET A 312 -1.48 5.93 18.35
N THR A 313 -0.16 6.19 18.44
CA THR A 313 0.43 7.44 17.93
C THR A 313 0.15 7.58 16.44
N ASP A 314 0.39 6.53 15.64
CA ASP A 314 0.19 6.60 14.19
C ASP A 314 -1.30 6.71 13.82
N ALA A 315 -2.19 6.04 14.56
CA ALA A 315 -3.63 6.20 14.39
C ALA A 315 -4.10 7.64 14.72
N MET A 316 -3.59 8.24 15.79
CA MET A 316 -3.92 9.61 16.19
C MET A 316 -3.35 10.63 15.20
N ARG A 317 -2.14 10.43 14.66
CA ARG A 317 -1.58 11.22 13.55
C ARG A 317 -2.48 11.20 12.32
N GLY A 318 -2.97 9.99 11.95
CA GLY A 318 -3.93 9.83 10.86
C GLY A 318 -5.21 10.63 11.09
N GLN A 319 -5.80 10.57 12.27
CA GLN A 319 -7.00 11.34 12.62
C GLN A 319 -6.75 12.86 12.58
N LEU A 320 -5.60 13.32 13.06
CA LEU A 320 -5.21 14.74 13.01
C LEU A 320 -5.09 15.23 11.56
N LEU A 321 -4.49 14.45 10.66
CA LEU A 321 -4.42 14.76 9.23
C LEU A 321 -5.80 14.79 8.58
N GLU A 322 -6.71 13.87 8.94
CA GLU A 322 -8.10 13.90 8.44
C GLU A 322 -8.81 15.19 8.82
N MET A 323 -8.61 15.70 10.04
CA MET A 323 -9.17 16.98 10.47
C MET A 323 -8.60 18.18 9.70
N GLN A 324 -7.39 18.06 9.14
CA GLN A 324 -6.76 19.04 8.25
C GLN A 324 -7.14 18.84 6.76
N GLY A 325 -8.11 17.97 6.48
CA GLY A 325 -8.68 17.79 5.14
C GLY A 325 -7.96 16.76 4.28
N TYR A 326 -7.19 15.86 4.85
CA TYR A 326 -6.58 14.74 4.13
C TYR A 326 -7.46 13.50 4.23
N LYS A 327 -7.52 12.72 3.14
CA LYS A 327 -7.97 11.33 3.18
C LYS A 327 -6.78 10.47 3.59
N THR A 328 -6.85 9.88 4.78
CA THR A 328 -5.72 9.15 5.36
C THR A 328 -5.92 7.64 5.30
N GLN A 329 -4.84 6.91 5.05
CA GLN A 329 -4.77 5.45 5.09
C GLN A 329 -3.53 5.03 5.87
N LEU A 330 -3.70 4.04 6.74
CA LEU A 330 -2.60 3.37 7.43
C LEU A 330 -2.37 2.03 6.73
N LEU A 331 -1.21 1.86 6.09
CA LEU A 331 -0.89 0.75 5.22
C LEU A 331 0.35 0.02 5.73
N GLU A 332 0.46 -1.27 5.44
CA GLU A 332 1.69 -2.01 5.70
C GLU A 332 2.73 -1.65 4.63
N PHE A 333 3.89 -1.11 5.08
CA PHE A 333 4.96 -0.67 4.19
C PHE A 333 5.83 -1.82 3.70
N ILE A 334 6.30 -2.66 4.64
CA ILE A 334 7.09 -3.87 4.36
C ILE A 334 6.59 -5.00 5.25
N ASP A 335 6.92 -6.27 4.89
CA ASP A 335 6.49 -7.42 5.68
C ASP A 335 6.96 -7.33 7.14
N MET A 336 6.09 -7.65 8.08
CA MET A 336 6.37 -7.61 9.54
C MET A 336 7.54 -8.51 9.97
N GLU A 337 7.93 -9.47 9.13
CA GLU A 337 9.11 -10.33 9.36
C GLU A 337 10.41 -9.53 9.49
N HIS A 338 10.47 -8.33 8.88
CA HIS A 338 11.68 -7.50 8.87
C HIS A 338 11.69 -6.42 9.96
N THR A 339 10.54 -5.89 10.34
CA THR A 339 10.40 -4.89 11.40
C THR A 339 8.94 -4.77 11.87
N PRO A 340 8.69 -4.68 13.18
CA PRO A 340 7.34 -4.40 13.69
C PRO A 340 6.90 -2.94 13.48
N LYS A 341 7.80 -2.06 13.01
CA LYS A 341 7.59 -0.62 12.78
C LYS A 341 7.54 -0.38 11.29
N ASN A 342 6.42 -0.75 10.67
CA ASN A 342 6.27 -0.83 9.22
C ASN A 342 4.98 -0.18 8.72
N ILE A 343 4.38 0.74 9.48
CA ILE A 343 3.16 1.43 9.08
C ILE A 343 3.52 2.65 8.21
N LEU A 344 2.95 2.70 7.02
CA LEU A 344 2.92 3.89 6.17
C LEU A 344 1.63 4.68 6.45
N ILE A 345 1.77 5.92 6.86
CA ILE A 345 0.70 6.91 6.89
C ILE A 345 0.68 7.59 5.51
N ARG A 346 -0.36 7.31 4.71
CA ARG A 346 -0.60 7.96 3.42
C ARG A 346 -1.73 8.97 3.57
N GLY A 347 -1.43 10.25 3.40
CA GLY A 347 -2.40 11.34 3.36
C GLY A 347 -2.52 11.89 1.94
N VAL A 348 -3.74 11.96 1.41
CA VAL A 348 -4.03 12.60 0.12
C VAL A 348 -5.01 13.73 0.38
N LYS A 349 -4.68 14.96 -0.06
CA LYS A 349 -5.48 16.14 0.18
C LYS A 349 -6.84 16.02 -0.51
N SER A 350 -7.92 16.17 0.23
CA SER A 350 -9.28 16.07 -0.29
C SER A 350 -9.63 17.27 -1.17
N LYS A 351 -10.30 17.05 -2.29
CA LYS A 351 -10.78 18.12 -3.20
C LYS A 351 -11.96 18.92 -2.64
N GLY A 352 -12.45 18.57 -1.46
CA GLY A 352 -13.60 19.25 -0.82
C GLY A 352 -13.46 19.23 0.70
N LEU A 353 -14.10 20.21 1.34
CA LEU A 353 -14.16 20.27 2.81
C LEU A 353 -15.08 19.19 3.35
N LEU A 354 -14.67 18.54 4.42
CA LEU A 354 -15.56 17.65 5.17
C LEU A 354 -16.78 18.41 5.68
N PRO A 355 -17.98 17.81 5.64
CA PRO A 355 -19.17 18.40 6.27
C PRO A 355 -18.88 18.73 7.74
N LYS A 356 -19.41 19.88 8.22
CA LYS A 356 -19.17 20.33 9.62
C LYS A 356 -19.50 19.26 10.66
N ALA A 357 -20.58 18.50 10.45
CA ALA A 357 -20.96 17.40 11.35
C ALA A 357 -19.92 16.26 11.37
N ALA A 358 -19.35 15.89 10.21
CA ALA A 358 -18.32 14.87 10.13
C ALA A 358 -17.01 15.33 10.82
N ARG A 359 -16.59 16.59 10.58
CA ARG A 359 -15.42 17.18 11.25
C ARG A 359 -15.60 17.21 12.78
N LYS A 360 -16.78 17.58 13.27
CA LYS A 360 -17.09 17.55 14.69
C LYS A 360 -16.98 16.15 15.26
N GLN A 361 -17.54 15.15 14.58
CA GLN A 361 -17.48 13.75 15.01
C GLN A 361 -16.04 13.22 15.04
N GLN A 362 -15.22 13.58 14.05
CA GLN A 362 -13.78 13.20 14.04
C GLN A 362 -13.05 13.82 15.23
N MET A 363 -13.28 15.09 15.52
CA MET A 363 -12.70 15.77 16.69
C MET A 363 -13.11 15.09 18.00
N GLU A 364 -14.39 14.77 18.18
CA GLU A 364 -14.89 14.06 19.36
C GLU A 364 -14.25 12.66 19.51
N ASN A 365 -14.07 11.93 18.40
CA ASN A 365 -13.42 10.63 18.43
C ASN A 365 -11.94 10.72 18.78
N TYR A 366 -11.23 11.70 18.22
CA TYR A 366 -9.83 11.99 18.57
C TYR A 366 -9.68 12.36 20.05
N GLN A 367 -10.53 13.26 20.56
CA GLN A 367 -10.51 13.70 21.96
C GLN A 367 -10.73 12.52 22.92
N LYS A 368 -11.67 11.62 22.63
CA LYS A 368 -11.89 10.41 23.42
C LYS A 368 -10.63 9.54 23.47
N CYS A 369 -9.94 9.37 22.34
CA CYS A 369 -8.70 8.60 22.29
C CYS A 369 -7.58 9.28 23.08
N ARG A 370 -7.38 10.58 22.88
CA ARG A 370 -6.41 11.41 23.61
C ARG A 370 -6.65 11.33 25.13
N ASP A 371 -7.88 11.54 25.56
CA ASP A 371 -8.26 11.55 26.98
C ASP A 371 -8.13 10.18 27.63
N PHE A 372 -8.45 9.10 26.87
CA PHE A 372 -8.26 7.73 27.32
C PHE A 372 -6.79 7.39 27.63
N PHE A 373 -5.85 7.90 26.82
CA PHE A 373 -4.42 7.72 27.06
C PHE A 373 -3.81 8.83 27.92
N GLY A 374 -4.55 9.87 28.23
CA GLY A 374 -4.10 11.02 29.05
C GLY A 374 -2.89 11.75 28.47
N ALA A 375 -2.78 11.82 27.15
CA ALA A 375 -1.60 12.37 26.50
C ALA A 375 -1.95 13.16 25.22
N GLU A 376 -1.49 14.40 25.16
CA GLU A 376 -1.53 15.25 23.99
C GLU A 376 -0.25 15.09 23.15
N LEU A 377 -0.40 14.86 21.83
CA LEU A 377 0.71 14.72 20.89
C LEU A 377 1.29 16.08 20.49
N THR A 378 2.57 16.09 20.12
CA THR A 378 3.25 17.28 19.56
C THR A 378 2.53 17.77 18.30
N LEU A 379 2.07 16.90 17.42
CA LEU A 379 1.33 17.27 16.21
C LEU A 379 0.04 18.05 16.52
N GLU A 380 -0.70 17.65 17.57
CA GLU A 380 -1.91 18.38 18.00
C GLU A 380 -1.58 19.81 18.42
N LYS A 381 -0.48 20.00 19.17
CA LYS A 381 -0.04 21.33 19.61
C LYS A 381 0.33 22.21 18.43
N LEU A 382 1.12 21.67 17.50
CA LEU A 382 1.53 22.41 16.30
C LEU A 382 0.32 22.84 15.44
N PHE A 383 -0.70 22.02 15.32
CA PHE A 383 -1.92 22.39 14.59
C PHE A 383 -2.75 23.45 15.33
N LYS A 384 -2.82 23.41 16.66
CA LYS A 384 -3.49 24.46 17.46
C LYS A 384 -2.78 25.80 17.33
N GLU A 385 -1.44 25.80 17.35
CA GLU A 385 -0.63 27.01 17.14
C GLU A 385 -0.88 27.59 15.74
N MET A 386 -0.88 26.77 14.69
CA MET A 386 -1.18 27.19 13.32
C MET A 386 -2.58 27.79 13.17
N GLU A 387 -3.61 27.16 13.79
CA GLU A 387 -4.98 27.70 13.77
C GLU A 387 -5.07 29.06 14.51
N GLY A 388 -4.32 29.22 15.58
CA GLY A 388 -4.19 30.50 16.30
C GLY A 388 -3.53 31.58 15.46
N GLU A 389 -2.42 31.29 14.78
CA GLU A 389 -1.75 32.24 13.86
C GLU A 389 -2.68 32.70 12.74
N MET A 390 -3.36 31.80 12.07
CA MET A 390 -4.31 32.14 10.97
C MET A 390 -5.49 32.99 11.46
N ALA A 391 -5.93 32.84 12.71
CA ALA A 391 -7.01 33.64 13.28
C ALA A 391 -6.53 35.10 13.59
N TYR A 392 -5.25 35.31 13.89
CA TYR A 392 -4.67 36.63 14.07
C TYR A 392 -4.43 37.38 12.77
N GLU A 393 -4.09 36.70 11.68
CA GLU A 393 -3.87 37.31 10.36
C GLU A 393 -5.16 37.74 9.65
N GLN A 394 -6.33 37.22 10.08
CA GLN A 394 -7.65 37.55 9.52
C GLN A 394 -8.38 38.69 10.27
N ASN A 395 -7.83 39.21 11.37
CA ASN A 395 -8.34 40.33 12.12
C ASN A 395 -7.45 41.58 11.97
#